data_824e4f6410a7c25344f3ab7cbc4298c4
#
_entry.id   824e4f6410a7c25344f3ab7cbc4298c4
#
_cell.length_a   1.000
_cell.length_b   1.000
_cell.length_c   1.000
_cell.angle_alpha   90.00
_cell.angle_beta   90.00
_cell.angle_gamma   90.00
#
_symmetry.space_group_name_H-M   'P 1'
#
loop_
_entity.id
_entity.type
_entity.pdbx_description
1 polymer ?
#
loop_
_entity_poly.entity_id
_entity_poly.type
_entity_poly.pdbx_seq_one_letter_code
_entity_poly.pdbx_strand_id
1 'polypeptide(L)'
;SQDSTFCFVGDTGKVTEIQKEVATALANSDCSVIWHTGDIIYPDGISSERDPRFFTNFLDPFKKVFDKGIPFFLTLGNHDYKKEPRSYLEIAKSNPLIVYPNNYYLKNYGRLCIFALDTTIFDKLYLFYKRRGQANWLKLKKEQVNNSCDLSIAVAHHPLFSSGDRKKATPQLSRFLETSIFGNFDLYIAGHNHVLADEGERRGTRQLISGTGSLPGGSPDKQPEGKFNVETPGFLKLELKE
;
A
#
# COMPACT_ATOMS: atom_id res chain seq x y z
N SER A 1 -24.28 -4.89 12.44
CA SER A 1 -22.95 -4.64 11.92
C SER A 1 -22.59 -5.72 10.93
N GLN A 2 -21.99 -5.37 9.82
CA GLN A 2 -21.48 -6.33 8.85
C GLN A 2 -19.99 -6.51 9.14
N ASP A 3 -19.53 -7.76 9.27
CA ASP A 3 -18.10 -8.07 9.26
C ASP A 3 -17.48 -7.38 8.05
N SER A 4 -16.46 -6.56 8.29
CA SER A 4 -15.80 -5.83 7.22
C SER A 4 -14.45 -6.45 6.93
N THR A 5 -14.22 -6.82 5.68
CA THR A 5 -12.98 -7.44 5.21
C THR A 5 -12.18 -6.44 4.39
N PHE A 6 -10.96 -6.17 4.82
CA PHE A 6 -10.01 -5.28 4.18
C PHE A 6 -8.91 -6.11 3.51
N CYS A 7 -8.68 -5.88 2.23
CA CYS A 7 -7.63 -6.56 1.49
C CYS A 7 -6.52 -5.57 1.12
N PHE A 8 -5.27 -6.04 1.16
CA PHE A 8 -4.09 -5.24 0.86
C PHE A 8 -3.27 -5.96 -0.21
N VAL A 9 -3.02 -5.29 -1.32
CA VAL A 9 -2.26 -5.81 -2.46
C VAL A 9 -1.35 -4.72 -3.01
N GLY A 10 -0.18 -5.06 -3.47
CA GLY A 10 0.73 -4.11 -4.10
C GLY A 10 1.55 -4.71 -5.22
N ASP A 11 2.31 -3.85 -5.90
CA ASP A 11 3.23 -4.27 -6.94
C ASP A 11 2.51 -5.06 -8.06
N THR A 12 1.33 -4.55 -8.46
CA THR A 12 0.43 -5.20 -9.40
C THR A 12 0.66 -4.83 -10.85
N GLY A 13 1.51 -3.85 -11.13
CA GLY A 13 1.51 -3.08 -12.37
C GLY A 13 2.06 -3.76 -13.62
N LYS A 14 2.44 -5.04 -13.57
CA LYS A 14 2.92 -5.80 -14.73
C LYS A 14 1.88 -6.83 -15.14
N VAL A 15 1.53 -6.83 -16.44
CA VAL A 15 0.62 -7.83 -16.99
C VAL A 15 1.34 -9.18 -17.05
N THR A 16 0.94 -10.09 -16.16
CA THR A 16 1.47 -11.44 -16.03
C THR A 16 0.34 -12.40 -15.68
N GLU A 17 0.58 -13.71 -15.83
CA GLU A 17 -0.39 -14.71 -15.35
C GLU A 17 -0.61 -14.60 -13.84
N ILE A 18 0.46 -14.28 -13.10
CA ILE A 18 0.39 -14.05 -11.64
C ILE A 18 -0.56 -12.89 -11.30
N GLN A 19 -0.47 -11.78 -12.03
CA GLN A 19 -1.41 -10.66 -11.84
C GLN A 19 -2.87 -11.12 -12.04
N LYS A 20 -3.14 -11.93 -13.06
CA LYS A 20 -4.47 -12.46 -13.35
C LYS A 20 -4.96 -13.41 -12.26
N GLU A 21 -4.08 -14.24 -11.72
CA GLU A 21 -4.38 -15.13 -10.59
C GLU A 21 -4.74 -14.33 -9.34
N VAL A 22 -3.94 -13.32 -9.00
CA VAL A 22 -4.19 -12.43 -7.85
C VAL A 22 -5.50 -11.65 -8.04
N ALA A 23 -5.73 -11.10 -9.24
CA ALA A 23 -6.99 -10.41 -9.55
C ALA A 23 -8.20 -11.32 -9.45
N THR A 24 -8.09 -12.57 -9.89
CA THR A 24 -9.14 -13.59 -9.77
C THR A 24 -9.40 -13.95 -8.32
N ALA A 25 -8.34 -14.14 -7.52
CA ALA A 25 -8.44 -14.44 -6.10
C ALA A 25 -9.11 -13.28 -5.32
N LEU A 26 -8.74 -12.03 -5.62
CA LEU A 26 -9.39 -10.85 -5.05
C LEU A 26 -10.87 -10.78 -5.42
N ALA A 27 -11.21 -11.01 -6.69
CA ALA A 27 -12.59 -11.02 -7.16
C ALA A 27 -13.44 -12.13 -6.52
N ASN A 28 -12.85 -13.24 -6.14
CA ASN A 28 -13.52 -14.38 -5.50
C ASN A 28 -13.51 -14.32 -3.97
N SER A 29 -12.82 -13.34 -3.40
CA SER A 29 -12.79 -13.11 -1.96
C SER A 29 -13.99 -12.27 -1.50
N ASP A 30 -14.12 -12.14 -0.19
CA ASP A 30 -15.12 -11.32 0.49
C ASP A 30 -14.60 -9.90 0.82
N CYS A 31 -13.57 -9.43 0.11
CA CYS A 31 -13.05 -8.08 0.32
C CYS A 31 -14.15 -7.02 0.14
N SER A 32 -14.35 -6.19 1.14
CA SER A 32 -15.25 -5.02 1.06
C SER A 32 -14.55 -3.82 0.42
N VAL A 33 -13.23 -3.75 0.57
CA VAL A 33 -12.37 -2.68 0.08
C VAL A 33 -10.95 -3.21 -0.13
N ILE A 34 -10.26 -2.69 -1.12
CA ILE A 34 -8.86 -3.04 -1.40
C ILE A 34 -7.98 -1.82 -1.22
N TRP A 35 -6.93 -1.97 -0.43
CA TRP A 35 -5.85 -1.00 -0.24
C TRP A 35 -4.65 -1.41 -1.07
N HIS A 36 -4.21 -0.54 -1.97
CA HIS A 36 -3.05 -0.79 -2.83
C HIS A 36 -1.79 -0.20 -2.22
N THR A 37 -0.77 -1.01 -2.03
CA THR A 37 0.48 -0.62 -1.37
C THR A 37 1.53 -0.02 -2.31
N GLY A 38 1.13 0.43 -3.51
CA GLY A 38 2.01 1.12 -4.46
C GLY A 38 2.56 0.23 -5.58
N ASP A 39 3.26 0.86 -6.51
CA ASP A 39 3.71 0.29 -7.78
C ASP A 39 2.53 -0.26 -8.61
N ILE A 40 1.64 0.65 -8.94
CA ILE A 40 0.39 0.38 -9.65
C ILE A 40 0.67 0.06 -11.11
N ILE A 41 1.67 0.73 -11.72
CA ILE A 41 2.03 0.55 -13.13
C ILE A 41 3.54 0.43 -13.30
N TYR A 42 3.99 -0.70 -13.82
CA TYR A 42 5.37 -0.93 -14.23
C TYR A 42 5.60 -0.63 -15.73
N PRO A 43 6.86 -0.30 -16.15
CA PRO A 43 8.04 -0.10 -15.31
C PRO A 43 8.17 1.30 -14.71
N ASP A 44 7.37 2.27 -15.11
CA ASP A 44 7.62 3.70 -14.86
C ASP A 44 6.36 4.55 -14.63
N GLY A 45 5.27 3.95 -14.14
CA GLY A 45 4.02 4.67 -13.91
C GLY A 45 3.31 5.12 -15.18
N ILE A 46 2.50 6.16 -15.10
CA ILE A 46 1.71 6.72 -16.20
C ILE A 46 2.14 8.16 -16.53
N SER A 47 2.03 8.54 -17.80
CA SER A 47 2.42 9.87 -18.29
C SER A 47 1.29 10.90 -18.28
N SER A 48 0.03 10.46 -18.18
CA SER A 48 -1.17 11.28 -18.06
C SER A 48 -2.34 10.45 -17.57
N GLU A 49 -3.46 11.09 -17.23
CA GLU A 49 -4.71 10.41 -16.90
C GLU A 49 -5.31 9.62 -18.08
N ARG A 50 -4.82 9.84 -19.28
CA ARG A 50 -5.21 9.14 -20.52
C ARG A 50 -4.20 8.08 -20.95
N ASP A 51 -3.15 7.84 -20.16
CA ASP A 51 -2.17 6.81 -20.49
C ASP A 51 -2.85 5.43 -20.56
N PRO A 52 -2.82 4.74 -21.73
CA PRO A 52 -3.54 3.49 -21.92
C PRO A 52 -3.08 2.38 -20.97
N ARG A 53 -1.88 2.50 -20.39
CA ARG A 53 -1.36 1.51 -19.46
C ARG A 53 -2.16 1.45 -18.15
N PHE A 54 -2.82 2.55 -17.74
CA PHE A 54 -3.70 2.47 -16.59
C PHE A 54 -4.87 1.51 -16.85
N PHE A 55 -5.40 1.51 -18.07
CA PHE A 55 -6.41 0.55 -18.47
C PHE A 55 -5.83 -0.86 -18.62
N THR A 56 -4.79 -1.03 -19.44
CA THR A 56 -4.27 -2.35 -19.82
C THR A 56 -3.58 -3.10 -18.68
N ASN A 57 -2.93 -2.36 -17.77
CA ASN A 57 -2.14 -2.95 -16.70
C ASN A 57 -2.86 -2.96 -15.34
N PHE A 58 -3.96 -2.23 -15.20
CA PHE A 58 -4.68 -2.16 -13.93
C PHE A 58 -6.21 -2.38 -14.09
N LEU A 59 -6.93 -1.50 -14.80
CA LEU A 59 -8.40 -1.61 -14.85
C LEU A 59 -8.87 -2.93 -15.50
N ASP A 60 -8.30 -3.32 -16.62
CA ASP A 60 -8.68 -4.54 -17.35
C ASP A 60 -8.35 -5.81 -16.57
N PRO A 61 -7.13 -6.02 -16.04
CA PRO A 61 -6.82 -7.17 -15.20
C PRO A 61 -7.72 -7.30 -13.96
N PHE A 62 -8.07 -6.18 -13.33
CA PHE A 62 -8.92 -6.17 -12.13
C PHE A 62 -10.41 -5.92 -12.43
N LYS A 63 -10.82 -6.01 -13.70
CA LYS A 63 -12.21 -5.73 -14.12
C LYS A 63 -13.27 -6.46 -13.28
N LYS A 64 -13.06 -7.73 -12.98
CA LYS A 64 -14.00 -8.52 -12.15
C LYS A 64 -14.17 -7.99 -10.74
N VAL A 65 -13.15 -7.36 -10.17
CA VAL A 65 -13.21 -6.67 -8.87
C VAL A 65 -14.05 -5.39 -8.99
N PHE A 66 -13.77 -4.58 -10.02
CA PHE A 66 -14.53 -3.36 -10.30
C PHE A 66 -16.00 -3.63 -10.64
N ASP A 67 -16.29 -4.70 -11.39
CA ASP A 67 -17.66 -5.12 -11.71
C ASP A 67 -18.49 -5.46 -10.46
N LYS A 68 -17.85 -5.84 -9.35
CA LYS A 68 -18.49 -6.05 -8.04
C LYS A 68 -18.64 -4.76 -7.23
N GLY A 69 -18.19 -3.62 -7.74
CA GLY A 69 -18.24 -2.34 -7.03
C GLY A 69 -17.24 -2.21 -5.88
N ILE A 70 -16.21 -3.05 -5.83
CA ILE A 70 -15.19 -3.01 -4.76
C ILE A 70 -14.17 -1.89 -5.08
N PRO A 71 -14.04 -0.87 -4.21
CA PRO A 71 -13.12 0.24 -4.46
C PRO A 71 -11.67 -0.14 -4.13
N PHE A 72 -10.75 0.46 -4.91
CA PHE A 72 -9.33 0.50 -4.61
C PHE A 72 -8.93 1.85 -3.99
N PHE A 73 -8.35 1.81 -2.81
CA PHE A 73 -7.68 2.94 -2.16
C PHE A 73 -6.19 2.87 -2.49
N LEU A 74 -5.66 3.92 -3.13
CA LEU A 74 -4.31 3.88 -3.66
C LEU A 74 -3.29 4.54 -2.72
N THR A 75 -2.10 3.96 -2.66
CA THR A 75 -0.85 4.65 -2.36
C THR A 75 0.08 4.52 -3.57
N LEU A 76 0.99 5.45 -3.76
CA LEU A 76 1.94 5.39 -4.87
C LEU A 76 3.26 4.77 -4.43
N GLY A 77 3.87 4.02 -5.34
CA GLY A 77 5.20 3.47 -5.19
C GLY A 77 6.26 4.24 -5.99
N ASN A 78 7.50 3.79 -5.91
CA ASN A 78 8.61 4.46 -6.57
C ASN A 78 8.55 4.35 -8.11
N HIS A 79 7.90 3.32 -8.65
CA HIS A 79 7.68 3.22 -10.09
C HIS A 79 6.63 4.21 -10.59
N ASP A 80 5.58 4.45 -9.81
CA ASP A 80 4.54 5.43 -10.14
C ASP A 80 5.08 6.87 -10.20
N TYR A 81 6.18 7.15 -9.51
CA TYR A 81 6.84 8.46 -9.46
C TYR A 81 7.79 8.74 -10.63
N LYS A 82 8.06 7.75 -11.50
CA LYS A 82 9.02 7.93 -12.60
C LYS A 82 8.50 8.79 -13.74
N LYS A 83 7.19 8.99 -13.83
CA LYS A 83 6.55 9.86 -14.83
C LYS A 83 5.68 10.92 -14.14
N GLU A 84 4.36 10.92 -14.37
CA GLU A 84 3.46 11.96 -13.87
C GLU A 84 2.54 11.44 -12.74
N PRO A 85 3.00 11.44 -11.47
CA PRO A 85 2.23 10.90 -10.36
C PRO A 85 0.92 11.64 -10.08
N ARG A 86 0.78 12.91 -10.53
CA ARG A 86 -0.47 13.67 -10.39
C ARG A 86 -1.61 13.09 -11.21
N SER A 87 -1.29 12.34 -12.27
CA SER A 87 -2.29 11.70 -13.11
C SER A 87 -3.21 10.75 -12.35
N TYR A 88 -2.73 10.11 -11.29
CA TYR A 88 -3.56 9.27 -10.44
C TYR A 88 -4.64 10.06 -9.69
N LEU A 89 -4.37 11.32 -9.32
CA LEU A 89 -5.38 12.21 -8.72
C LEU A 89 -6.48 12.55 -9.74
N GLU A 90 -6.12 12.81 -10.98
CA GLU A 90 -7.08 13.12 -12.05
C GLU A 90 -7.94 11.90 -12.40
N ILE A 91 -7.35 10.70 -12.46
CA ILE A 91 -8.09 9.44 -12.66
C ILE A 91 -9.11 9.22 -11.53
N ALA A 92 -8.71 9.43 -10.28
CA ALA A 92 -9.60 9.25 -9.13
C ALA A 92 -10.81 10.20 -9.15
N LYS A 93 -10.69 11.40 -9.72
CA LYS A 93 -11.82 12.32 -9.87
C LYS A 93 -12.89 11.81 -10.83
N SER A 94 -12.51 11.01 -11.81
CA SER A 94 -13.40 10.49 -12.86
C SER A 94 -13.88 9.04 -12.64
N ASN A 95 -13.28 8.33 -11.69
CA ASN A 95 -13.61 6.94 -11.39
C ASN A 95 -13.88 6.75 -9.89
N PRO A 96 -15.16 6.57 -9.49
CA PRO A 96 -15.54 6.49 -8.07
C PRO A 96 -15.01 5.23 -7.35
N LEU A 97 -14.57 4.21 -8.08
CA LEU A 97 -13.95 3.01 -7.52
C LEU A 97 -12.43 3.13 -7.37
N ILE A 98 -11.84 4.24 -7.80
CA ILE A 98 -10.44 4.58 -7.56
C ILE A 98 -10.39 5.72 -6.55
N VAL A 99 -9.98 5.43 -5.33
CA VAL A 99 -9.94 6.40 -4.24
C VAL A 99 -8.50 6.86 -4.00
N TYR A 100 -8.20 8.06 -4.42
CA TYR A 100 -6.91 8.71 -4.22
C TYR A 100 -7.12 10.23 -4.10
N PRO A 101 -7.62 10.69 -2.95
CA PRO A 101 -8.00 12.11 -2.78
C PRO A 101 -6.81 13.03 -2.62
N ASN A 102 -5.67 12.50 -2.20
CA ASN A 102 -4.39 13.20 -2.05
C ASN A 102 -3.25 12.17 -1.99
N ASN A 103 -2.01 12.62 -2.05
CA ASN A 103 -0.81 11.77 -1.92
C ASN A 103 -0.73 11.08 -0.54
N TYR A 104 -1.37 11.65 0.45
CA TYR A 104 -1.55 11.07 1.78
C TYR A 104 -2.93 11.48 2.33
N TYR A 105 -3.61 10.57 2.98
CA TYR A 105 -4.96 10.79 3.48
C TYR A 105 -5.33 9.80 4.58
N LEU A 106 -6.42 10.09 5.30
CA LEU A 106 -7.00 9.24 6.34
C LEU A 106 -8.39 8.77 5.90
N LYS A 107 -8.67 7.50 6.12
CA LYS A 107 -10.02 6.94 6.01
C LYS A 107 -10.38 6.23 7.32
N ASN A 108 -11.55 6.59 7.85
CA ASN A 108 -12.11 5.96 9.05
C ASN A 108 -13.21 4.96 8.66
N TYR A 109 -13.18 3.80 9.30
CA TYR A 109 -14.22 2.78 9.25
C TYR A 109 -14.64 2.48 10.69
N GLY A 110 -15.59 3.30 11.21
CA GLY A 110 -15.88 3.28 12.64
C GLY A 110 -14.63 3.60 13.46
N ARG A 111 -14.18 2.64 14.27
CA ARG A 111 -12.99 2.77 15.12
C ARG A 111 -11.70 2.20 14.50
N LEU A 112 -11.76 1.73 13.25
CA LEU A 112 -10.57 1.46 12.45
C LEU A 112 -10.16 2.72 11.68
N CYS A 113 -8.90 3.14 11.82
CA CYS A 113 -8.32 4.29 11.14
C CYS A 113 -7.18 3.84 10.23
N ILE A 114 -7.31 4.07 8.91
CA ILE A 114 -6.29 3.72 7.93
C ILE A 114 -5.70 5.00 7.33
N PHE A 115 -4.40 5.17 7.52
CA PHE A 115 -3.61 6.28 7.01
C PHE A 115 -2.83 5.83 5.77
N ALA A 116 -3.18 6.37 4.61
CA ALA A 116 -2.39 6.23 3.39
C ALA A 116 -1.25 7.25 3.41
N LEU A 117 -0.03 6.81 3.15
CA LEU A 117 1.16 7.64 3.20
C LEU A 117 1.99 7.50 1.92
N ASP A 118 2.67 8.57 1.57
CA ASP A 118 3.62 8.63 0.47
C ASP A 118 5.05 8.51 0.99
N THR A 119 5.60 7.31 0.96
CA THR A 119 6.98 7.04 1.39
C THR A 119 8.00 7.36 0.31
N THR A 120 7.61 7.45 -0.97
CA THR A 120 8.52 7.79 -2.07
C THR A 120 9.15 9.17 -1.89
N ILE A 121 8.42 10.13 -1.32
CA ILE A 121 8.98 11.48 -1.07
C ILE A 121 10.11 11.48 -0.01
N PHE A 122 10.17 10.47 0.86
CA PHE A 122 11.27 10.31 1.81
C PHE A 122 12.43 9.50 1.21
N ASP A 123 12.14 8.60 0.28
CA ASP A 123 13.16 7.80 -0.40
C ASP A 123 13.91 8.63 -1.47
N LYS A 124 13.22 9.48 -2.23
CA LYS A 124 13.82 10.28 -3.30
C LYS A 124 14.27 11.65 -2.81
N LEU A 125 15.57 11.93 -2.91
CA LEU A 125 16.17 13.16 -2.39
C LEU A 125 15.57 14.44 -3.02
N TYR A 126 15.29 14.42 -4.31
CA TYR A 126 14.73 15.57 -5.04
C TYR A 126 13.29 15.95 -4.63
N LEU A 127 12.60 15.10 -3.84
CA LEU A 127 11.27 15.35 -3.31
C LEU A 127 11.27 15.89 -1.86
N PHE A 128 12.43 16.27 -1.35
CA PHE A 128 12.60 16.68 0.06
C PHE A 128 11.64 17.78 0.51
N TYR A 129 11.27 18.69 -0.37
CA TYR A 129 10.36 19.80 -0.08
C TYR A 129 8.93 19.39 0.29
N LYS A 130 8.52 18.18 -0.08
CA LYS A 130 7.20 17.62 0.23
C LYS A 130 7.13 16.98 1.62
N ARG A 131 8.26 16.59 2.20
CA ARG A 131 8.34 15.76 3.42
C ARG A 131 7.70 16.42 4.62
N ARG A 132 7.99 17.72 4.84
CA ARG A 132 7.49 18.47 5.99
C ARG A 132 5.96 18.56 6.01
N GLY A 133 5.33 18.72 4.85
CA GLY A 133 3.88 18.78 4.73
C GLY A 133 3.22 17.50 5.22
N GLN A 134 3.69 16.34 4.74
CA GLN A 134 3.15 15.06 5.19
C GLN A 134 3.44 14.77 6.66
N ALA A 135 4.65 15.03 7.13
CA ALA A 135 5.03 14.78 8.52
C ALA A 135 4.17 15.61 9.49
N ASN A 136 3.96 16.90 9.21
CA ASN A 136 3.10 17.76 10.01
C ASN A 136 1.64 17.32 9.97
N TRP A 137 1.12 16.99 8.77
CA TRP A 137 -0.24 16.49 8.60
C TRP A 137 -0.46 15.21 9.41
N LEU A 138 0.48 14.25 9.31
CA LEU A 138 0.39 12.98 10.02
C LEU A 138 0.31 13.18 11.54
N LYS A 139 1.20 14.03 12.09
CA LYS A 139 1.20 14.35 13.51
C LYS A 139 -0.16 14.92 13.95
N LEU A 140 -0.65 15.96 13.26
CA LEU A 140 -1.92 16.59 13.58
C LEU A 140 -3.10 15.63 13.46
N LYS A 141 -3.14 14.79 12.42
CA LYS A 141 -4.22 13.82 12.23
C LYS A 141 -4.21 12.72 13.29
N LYS A 142 -3.04 12.21 13.67
CA LYS A 142 -2.93 11.24 14.77
C LYS A 142 -3.44 11.82 16.08
N GLU A 143 -3.08 13.04 16.41
CA GLU A 143 -3.57 13.73 17.61
C GLU A 143 -5.11 13.89 17.58
N GLN A 144 -5.68 14.29 16.42
CA GLN A 144 -7.12 14.49 16.26
C GLN A 144 -7.94 13.21 16.44
N VAL A 145 -7.42 12.05 16.01
CA VAL A 145 -8.17 10.79 16.03
C VAL A 145 -7.75 9.83 17.14
N ASN A 146 -6.82 10.23 18.00
CA ASN A 146 -6.22 9.36 19.02
C ASN A 146 -7.24 8.63 19.90
N ASN A 147 -8.35 9.29 20.25
CA ASN A 147 -9.40 8.71 21.08
C ASN A 147 -10.55 8.07 20.28
N SER A 148 -10.49 8.12 18.96
CA SER A 148 -11.54 7.60 18.07
C SER A 148 -11.14 6.34 17.30
N CYS A 149 -9.89 5.92 17.39
CA CYS A 149 -9.36 4.72 16.75
C CYS A 149 -9.00 3.66 17.78
N ASP A 150 -9.58 2.48 17.69
CA ASP A 150 -9.15 1.30 18.46
C ASP A 150 -8.04 0.53 17.72
N LEU A 151 -8.06 0.60 16.40
CA LEU A 151 -7.03 0.04 15.53
C LEU A 151 -6.57 1.08 14.52
N SER A 152 -5.27 1.33 14.49
CA SER A 152 -4.63 2.26 13.56
C SER A 152 -3.66 1.56 12.63
N ILE A 153 -3.86 1.74 11.32
CA ILE A 153 -3.04 1.14 10.26
C ILE A 153 -2.43 2.25 9.43
N ALA A 154 -1.12 2.19 9.23
CA ALA A 154 -0.46 2.97 8.19
C ALA A 154 -0.20 2.09 6.96
N VAL A 155 -0.59 2.56 5.78
CA VAL A 155 -0.37 1.90 4.49
C VAL A 155 0.53 2.78 3.65
N ALA A 156 1.61 2.22 3.14
CA ALA A 156 2.55 2.91 2.27
C ALA A 156 3.28 1.92 1.37
N HIS A 157 4.26 2.38 0.59
CA HIS A 157 4.94 1.50 -0.35
C HIS A 157 6.19 0.84 0.23
N HIS A 158 7.09 1.60 0.86
CA HIS A 158 8.40 1.09 1.28
C HIS A 158 8.38 0.53 2.70
N PRO A 159 8.85 -0.71 2.94
CA PRO A 159 9.02 -1.24 4.29
C PRO A 159 10.22 -0.60 4.99
N LEU A 160 10.23 -0.63 6.34
CA LEU A 160 11.38 -0.21 7.14
C LEU A 160 12.47 -1.29 7.17
N PHE A 161 12.05 -2.54 7.33
CA PHE A 161 12.94 -3.69 7.41
C PHE A 161 12.35 -4.87 6.65
N SER A 162 13.19 -5.80 6.27
CA SER A 162 12.78 -7.03 5.59
C SER A 162 13.79 -8.14 5.84
N SER A 163 13.29 -9.35 5.96
CA SER A 163 14.11 -10.57 5.97
C SER A 163 14.59 -10.98 4.57
N GLY A 164 14.07 -10.34 3.52
CA GLY A 164 14.44 -10.61 2.13
C GLY A 164 15.62 -9.76 1.63
N ASP A 165 16.05 -10.06 0.41
CA ASP A 165 17.27 -9.58 -0.25
C ASP A 165 17.14 -8.14 -0.84
N ARG A 166 16.05 -7.44 -0.52
CA ARG A 166 15.76 -6.13 -1.10
C ARG A 166 16.51 -4.99 -0.41
N LYS A 167 16.66 -3.89 -1.17
CA LYS A 167 17.33 -2.68 -0.70
C LYS A 167 16.71 -2.19 0.61
N LYS A 168 17.57 -1.89 1.55
CA LYS A 168 17.20 -1.22 2.80
C LYS A 168 16.62 0.16 2.50
N ALA A 169 15.71 0.63 3.33
CA ALA A 169 15.22 2.00 3.29
C ALA A 169 16.39 3.01 3.38
N THR A 170 16.29 4.11 2.62
CA THR A 170 17.28 5.19 2.73
C THR A 170 17.30 5.78 4.15
N PRO A 171 18.39 6.43 4.60
CA PRO A 171 18.43 6.98 5.94
C PRO A 171 17.28 7.94 6.28
N GLN A 172 16.85 8.74 5.31
CA GLN A 172 15.74 9.68 5.48
C GLN A 172 14.40 8.97 5.63
N LEU A 173 14.17 7.94 4.81
CA LEU A 173 12.98 7.11 4.89
C LEU A 173 12.96 6.32 6.20
N SER A 174 14.07 5.67 6.58
CA SER A 174 14.20 4.95 7.85
C SER A 174 13.87 5.86 9.03
N ARG A 175 14.45 7.06 9.06
CA ARG A 175 14.18 8.03 10.12
C ARG A 175 12.70 8.41 10.20
N PHE A 176 12.05 8.67 9.07
CA PHE A 176 10.62 8.99 9.04
C PHE A 176 9.78 7.82 9.59
N LEU A 177 10.03 6.60 9.12
CA LEU A 177 9.29 5.43 9.57
C LEU A 177 9.52 5.16 11.06
N GLU A 178 10.76 5.18 11.53
CA GLU A 178 11.11 4.95 12.94
C GLU A 178 10.52 5.99 13.90
N THR A 179 10.43 7.25 13.49
CA THR A 179 9.98 8.33 14.38
C THR A 179 8.48 8.60 14.27
N SER A 180 7.86 8.37 13.11
CA SER A 180 6.48 8.75 12.85
C SER A 180 5.52 7.57 12.78
N ILE A 181 6.00 6.37 12.46
CA ILE A 181 5.15 5.19 12.27
C ILE A 181 5.36 4.17 13.39
N PHE A 182 6.59 3.69 13.55
CA PHE A 182 6.88 2.64 14.53
C PHE A 182 6.80 3.18 15.98
N GLY A 183 5.90 2.60 16.75
CA GLY A 183 5.52 3.08 18.08
C GLY A 183 4.30 4.00 18.10
N ASN A 184 3.72 4.31 16.93
CA ASN A 184 2.56 5.19 16.80
C ASN A 184 1.35 4.55 16.09
N PHE A 185 1.54 3.37 15.50
CA PHE A 185 0.51 2.60 14.80
C PHE A 185 0.53 1.16 15.27
N ASP A 186 -0.61 0.47 15.17
CA ASP A 186 -0.70 -0.96 15.49
C ASP A 186 -0.11 -1.79 14.35
N LEU A 187 -0.45 -1.43 13.09
CA LEU A 187 0.05 -2.09 11.90
C LEU A 187 0.69 -1.09 10.93
N TYR A 188 1.76 -1.53 10.29
CA TYR A 188 2.33 -0.91 9.11
C TYR A 188 2.32 -1.90 7.96
N ILE A 189 1.58 -1.59 6.88
CA ILE A 189 1.44 -2.47 5.72
C ILE A 189 2.13 -1.82 4.52
N ALA A 190 3.11 -2.51 3.97
CA ALA A 190 3.93 -2.04 2.86
C ALA A 190 3.86 -2.99 1.65
N GLY A 191 4.41 -2.55 0.51
CA GLY A 191 4.70 -3.31 -0.69
C GLY A 191 6.19 -3.33 -0.97
N HIS A 192 6.58 -2.97 -2.20
CA HIS A 192 7.96 -2.78 -2.68
C HIS A 192 8.80 -4.05 -2.72
N ASN A 193 8.84 -4.82 -1.66
CA ASN A 193 9.43 -6.14 -1.63
C ASN A 193 8.39 -7.13 -2.16
N HIS A 194 8.78 -7.89 -3.19
CA HIS A 194 7.83 -8.76 -3.91
C HIS A 194 7.59 -10.07 -3.16
N VAL A 195 7.18 -9.95 -1.91
CA VAL A 195 6.86 -11.04 -0.98
C VAL A 195 5.53 -10.78 -0.28
N LEU A 196 4.94 -11.83 0.27
CA LEU A 196 3.97 -11.74 1.35
C LEU A 196 4.71 -12.02 2.65
N ALA A 197 4.66 -11.11 3.61
CA ALA A 197 5.41 -11.26 4.83
C ALA A 197 4.72 -10.69 6.06
N ASP A 198 4.89 -11.38 7.17
CA ASP A 198 4.81 -10.87 8.52
C ASP A 198 6.25 -10.77 9.02
N GLU A 199 6.80 -9.57 8.97
CA GLU A 199 8.21 -9.32 9.33
C GLU A 199 8.42 -9.18 10.85
N GLY A 200 7.33 -9.16 11.63
CA GLY A 200 7.40 -9.01 13.09
C GLY A 200 7.08 -7.60 13.56
N GLU A 201 7.39 -7.37 14.84
CA GLU A 201 7.00 -6.17 15.55
C GLU A 201 8.22 -5.38 16.02
N ARG A 202 8.16 -4.07 15.90
CA ARG A 202 9.13 -3.14 16.50
C ARG A 202 8.40 -1.98 17.17
N ARG A 203 8.72 -1.73 18.43
CA ARG A 203 8.14 -0.64 19.23
C ARG A 203 6.61 -0.69 19.30
N GLY A 204 5.99 -1.87 19.26
CA GLY A 204 4.55 -2.06 19.28
C GLY A 204 3.85 -1.92 17.93
N THR A 205 4.58 -1.68 16.84
CA THR A 205 4.03 -1.66 15.47
C THR A 205 4.46 -2.91 14.72
N ARG A 206 3.48 -3.71 14.27
CA ARG A 206 3.74 -4.90 13.45
C ARG A 206 3.82 -4.52 11.97
N GLN A 207 4.90 -4.94 11.31
CA GLN A 207 5.07 -4.70 9.87
C GLN A 207 4.69 -5.91 9.05
N LEU A 208 3.81 -5.68 8.09
CA LEU A 208 3.40 -6.65 7.07
C LEU A 208 3.79 -6.16 5.69
N ILE A 209 4.08 -7.08 4.77
CA ILE A 209 4.38 -6.77 3.36
C ILE A 209 3.41 -7.51 2.46
N SER A 210 2.81 -6.79 1.52
CA SER A 210 1.96 -7.31 0.45
C SER A 210 2.42 -6.76 -0.88
N GLY A 211 3.37 -7.45 -1.52
CA GLY A 211 4.05 -7.00 -2.74
C GLY A 211 4.13 -8.06 -3.85
N THR A 212 3.27 -9.08 -3.82
CA THR A 212 3.29 -10.18 -4.81
C THR A 212 2.18 -10.08 -5.85
N GLY A 213 1.68 -8.88 -6.11
CA GLY A 213 0.53 -8.68 -6.99
C GLY A 213 0.77 -9.00 -8.47
N SER A 214 2.02 -8.99 -8.93
CA SER A 214 2.34 -9.35 -10.33
C SER A 214 3.72 -9.99 -10.52
N LEU A 215 4.67 -9.77 -9.60
CA LEU A 215 6.07 -10.17 -9.72
C LEU A 215 6.59 -10.68 -8.37
N PRO A 216 6.24 -11.90 -7.93
CA PRO A 216 6.86 -12.46 -6.75
C PRO A 216 8.35 -12.70 -6.97
N GLY A 217 9.14 -12.48 -5.93
CA GLY A 217 10.58 -12.68 -5.96
C GLY A 217 11.31 -12.00 -4.81
N GLY A 218 12.50 -12.44 -4.48
CA GLY A 218 13.30 -11.89 -3.38
C GLY A 218 13.25 -12.74 -2.13
N SER A 219 13.53 -14.03 -2.30
CA SER A 219 13.59 -15.02 -1.21
C SER A 219 14.29 -14.47 0.01
N PRO A 220 13.81 -14.76 1.20
CA PRO A 220 14.41 -14.25 2.42
C PRO A 220 15.80 -14.84 2.64
N ASP A 221 16.80 -13.98 2.84
CA ASP A 221 18.14 -14.41 3.26
C ASP A 221 18.15 -14.92 4.70
N LYS A 222 17.18 -14.48 5.49
CA LYS A 222 17.04 -14.79 6.91
C LYS A 222 15.59 -15.12 7.23
N GLN A 223 15.39 -15.94 8.24
CA GLN A 223 14.07 -16.12 8.82
C GLN A 223 13.52 -14.77 9.32
N PRO A 224 12.25 -14.44 9.04
CA PRO A 224 11.64 -13.23 9.58
C PRO A 224 11.54 -13.30 11.10
N GLU A 225 11.59 -12.14 11.75
CA GLU A 225 11.27 -12.03 13.18
C GLU A 225 9.78 -12.31 13.45
N GLY A 226 8.93 -12.14 12.42
CA GLY A 226 7.50 -12.45 12.43
C GLY A 226 7.20 -13.89 12.05
N LYS A 227 6.00 -14.10 11.49
CA LYS A 227 5.47 -15.46 11.27
C LYS A 227 5.86 -16.09 9.95
N PHE A 228 6.01 -15.29 8.88
CA PHE A 228 6.31 -15.81 7.55
C PHE A 228 6.92 -14.73 6.64
N ASN A 229 7.64 -15.20 5.63
CA ASN A 229 8.03 -14.43 4.44
C ASN A 229 8.05 -15.41 3.26
N VAL A 230 7.19 -15.20 2.27
CA VAL A 230 6.98 -16.11 1.14
C VAL A 230 6.86 -15.36 -0.19
N GLU A 231 7.30 -15.99 -1.26
CA GLU A 231 7.18 -15.50 -2.64
C GLU A 231 5.88 -15.94 -3.33
N THR A 232 4.88 -16.35 -2.59
CA THR A 232 3.61 -16.82 -3.13
C THR A 232 2.80 -15.64 -3.68
N PRO A 233 2.23 -15.74 -4.89
CA PRO A 233 1.25 -14.77 -5.39
C PRO A 233 0.08 -14.63 -4.42
N GLY A 234 -0.38 -13.39 -4.19
CA GLY A 234 -1.51 -13.19 -3.28
C GLY A 234 -1.64 -11.78 -2.73
N PHE A 235 -2.37 -11.69 -1.64
CA PHE A 235 -2.65 -10.46 -0.91
C PHE A 235 -2.87 -10.76 0.57
N LEU A 236 -2.81 -9.73 1.40
CA LEU A 236 -3.15 -9.83 2.82
C LEU A 236 -4.63 -9.50 3.04
N LYS A 237 -5.25 -10.18 3.99
CA LYS A 237 -6.63 -9.97 4.39
C LYS A 237 -6.72 -9.69 5.88
N LEU A 238 -7.44 -8.63 6.24
CA LEU A 238 -7.79 -8.27 7.60
C LEU A 238 -9.30 -8.39 7.77
N GLU A 239 -9.73 -9.23 8.67
CA GLU A 239 -11.13 -9.38 9.06
C GLU A 239 -11.35 -8.70 10.42
N LEU A 240 -12.28 -7.75 10.45
CA LEU A 240 -12.80 -7.22 11.71
C LEU A 240 -14.00 -8.07 12.11
N LYS A 241 -13.87 -8.74 13.26
CA LYS A 241 -14.97 -9.47 13.89
C LYS A 241 -15.53 -8.62 15.03
N GLU A 242 -16.86 -8.58 15.13
CA GLU A 242 -17.55 -7.96 16.26
C GLU A 242 -17.35 -8.73 17.55
#